data_9aeca1d8837362456d335e1afc04c13b
#
_entry.id   9aeca1d8837362456d335e1afc04c13b
#
_cell.length_a   1.000
_cell.length_b   1.000
_cell.length_c   1.000
_cell.angle_alpha   90.00
_cell.angle_beta   90.00
_cell.angle_gamma   90.00
#
_symmetry.space_group_name_H-M   'P 1'
#
loop_
_entity.id
_entity.type
_entity.pdbx_description
1 polymer ?
#
loop_
_entity_poly.entity_id
_entity_poly.type
_entity_poly.pdbx_seq_one_letter_code
_entity_poly.pdbx_strand_id
1 'polypeptide(L)'
;MKVYTAAQMREREQAAVDKGTSFDQLMENAGSSAAQDLMRRHPQAGRALIVCGKGNNGGDGLVMARYMQAQGWHIDILFSLGENLSPLAQTNRERLNGLPHIELITVQELEGRLKKGYDIIIEGIFGTGFNGALPTEIAALCRLLNHSDGLKIALDIPTGLNCDTAEADPDTFRADLTYTFAAYKPAHLSESGKTYCQETVCLPIGID
;
A
#
# COMPACT_ATOMS: atom_id res chain seq x y z
N MET A 1 -8.73 -16.28 -13.40
CA MET A 1 -8.34 -14.93 -12.94
C MET A 1 -9.61 -14.17 -12.61
N LYS A 2 -9.74 -13.64 -11.38
CA LYS A 2 -10.90 -12.83 -10.95
C LYS A 2 -10.57 -11.36 -11.20
N VAL A 3 -11.54 -10.58 -11.70
CA VAL A 3 -11.42 -9.13 -11.91
C VAL A 3 -12.66 -8.47 -11.33
N TYR A 4 -12.47 -7.52 -10.43
CA TYR A 4 -13.56 -6.81 -9.75
C TYR A 4 -13.37 -5.29 -9.84
N THR A 5 -14.44 -4.57 -10.09
CA THR A 5 -14.50 -3.12 -9.91
C THR A 5 -14.41 -2.76 -8.43
N ALA A 6 -14.15 -1.48 -8.12
CA ALA A 6 -14.16 -1.00 -6.74
C ALA A 6 -15.49 -1.31 -6.02
N ALA A 7 -16.62 -1.19 -6.72
CA ALA A 7 -17.93 -1.51 -6.17
C ALA A 7 -18.05 -3.01 -5.86
N GLN A 8 -17.70 -3.87 -6.81
CA GLN A 8 -17.74 -5.31 -6.63
C GLN A 8 -16.78 -5.79 -5.52
N MET A 9 -15.59 -5.16 -5.38
CA MET A 9 -14.69 -5.46 -4.27
C MET A 9 -15.37 -5.23 -2.92
N ARG A 10 -15.97 -4.04 -2.72
CA ARG A 10 -16.70 -3.71 -1.47
C ARG A 10 -17.82 -4.70 -1.17
N GLU A 11 -18.59 -5.11 -2.20
CA GLU A 11 -19.66 -6.12 -2.05
C GLU A 11 -19.08 -7.47 -1.59
N ARG A 12 -17.93 -7.89 -2.14
CA ARG A 12 -17.27 -9.15 -1.77
C ARG A 12 -16.69 -9.11 -0.36
N GLU A 13 -16.09 -7.99 0.03
CA GLU A 13 -15.62 -7.78 1.40
C GLU A 13 -16.77 -7.83 2.41
N GLN A 14 -17.88 -7.13 2.11
CA GLN A 14 -19.07 -7.17 2.96
C GLN A 14 -19.64 -8.59 3.04
N ALA A 15 -19.74 -9.30 1.92
CA ALA A 15 -20.21 -10.68 1.93
C ALA A 15 -19.33 -11.64 2.73
N ALA A 16 -18.02 -11.40 2.78
CA ALA A 16 -17.11 -12.16 3.63
C ALA A 16 -17.34 -11.84 5.12
N VAL A 17 -17.59 -10.56 5.43
CA VAL A 17 -17.93 -10.13 6.80
C VAL A 17 -19.27 -10.73 7.26
N ASP A 18 -20.27 -10.75 6.41
CA ASP A 18 -21.58 -11.36 6.70
C ASP A 18 -21.48 -12.87 6.95
N LYS A 19 -20.44 -13.52 6.42
CA LYS A 19 -20.10 -14.93 6.66
C LYS A 19 -19.19 -15.16 7.88
N GLY A 20 -18.81 -14.10 8.59
CA GLY A 20 -18.08 -14.19 9.86
C GLY A 20 -16.60 -13.82 9.81
N THR A 21 -16.06 -13.39 8.68
CA THR A 21 -14.70 -12.84 8.59
C THR A 21 -14.76 -11.34 8.93
N SER A 22 -13.97 -10.86 9.90
CA SER A 22 -13.96 -9.43 10.21
C SER A 22 -13.16 -8.63 9.17
N PHE A 23 -13.46 -7.33 9.03
CA PHE A 23 -12.62 -6.42 8.24
C PHE A 23 -11.17 -6.34 8.75
N ASP A 24 -10.96 -6.44 10.08
CA ASP A 24 -9.62 -6.52 10.67
C ASP A 24 -8.87 -7.78 10.19
N GLN A 25 -9.56 -8.92 10.09
CA GLN A 25 -8.97 -10.15 9.55
C GLN A 25 -8.64 -10.02 8.06
N LEU A 26 -9.50 -9.38 7.26
CA LEU A 26 -9.21 -9.14 5.84
C LEU A 26 -7.96 -8.27 5.66
N MET A 27 -7.84 -7.19 6.45
CA MET A 27 -6.65 -6.31 6.45
C MET A 27 -5.40 -7.06 6.94
N GLU A 28 -5.52 -7.86 7.97
CA GLU A 28 -4.43 -8.73 8.48
C GLU A 28 -3.94 -9.68 7.38
N ASN A 29 -4.89 -10.33 6.67
CA ASN A 29 -4.57 -11.24 5.58
C ASN A 29 -3.88 -10.50 4.41
N ALA A 30 -4.35 -9.30 4.05
CA ALA A 30 -3.78 -8.49 2.98
C ALA A 30 -2.32 -8.11 3.28
N GLY A 31 -2.10 -7.41 4.38
CA GLY A 31 -0.76 -6.93 4.75
C GLY A 31 0.21 -8.07 5.05
N SER A 32 -0.23 -9.13 5.74
CA SER A 32 0.64 -10.28 6.04
C SER A 32 1.03 -11.05 4.78
N SER A 33 0.10 -11.29 3.85
CA SER A 33 0.38 -11.98 2.58
C SER A 33 1.36 -11.18 1.73
N ALA A 34 1.17 -9.85 1.64
CA ALA A 34 2.07 -8.97 0.92
C ALA A 34 3.48 -8.95 1.54
N ALA A 35 3.57 -8.84 2.86
CA ALA A 35 4.85 -8.90 3.56
C ALA A 35 5.57 -10.23 3.35
N GLN A 36 4.86 -11.36 3.43
CA GLN A 36 5.44 -12.70 3.23
C GLN A 36 5.95 -12.89 1.79
N ASP A 37 5.18 -12.48 0.78
CA ASP A 37 5.65 -12.56 -0.61
C ASP A 37 6.87 -11.67 -0.85
N LEU A 38 6.84 -10.44 -0.33
CA LEU A 38 7.94 -9.49 -0.42
C LEU A 38 9.22 -10.04 0.21
N MET A 39 9.15 -10.54 1.44
CA MET A 39 10.31 -11.08 2.15
C MET A 39 10.84 -12.38 1.51
N ARG A 40 9.98 -13.16 0.85
CA ARG A 40 10.41 -14.31 0.05
C ARG A 40 11.22 -13.88 -1.18
N ARG A 41 10.85 -12.75 -1.81
CA ARG A 41 11.58 -12.16 -2.96
C ARG A 41 12.85 -11.45 -2.52
N HIS A 42 12.83 -10.84 -1.34
CA HIS A 42 13.92 -10.09 -0.73
C HIS A 42 14.24 -10.63 0.66
N PRO A 43 14.97 -11.77 0.75
CA PRO A 43 15.19 -12.49 2.01
C PRO A 43 16.18 -11.77 2.95
N GLN A 44 16.93 -10.80 2.47
CA GLN A 44 17.82 -10.00 3.29
C GLN A 44 17.08 -8.76 3.80
N ALA A 45 17.00 -8.63 5.12
CA ALA A 45 16.42 -7.45 5.75
C ALA A 45 17.24 -6.20 5.44
N GLY A 46 16.58 -5.09 5.22
CA GLY A 46 17.15 -3.81 4.87
C GLY A 46 16.34 -2.66 5.47
N ARG A 47 16.30 -1.54 4.77
CA ARG A 47 15.52 -0.36 5.15
C ARG A 47 14.32 -0.19 4.22
N ALA A 48 13.15 -0.01 4.78
CA ALA A 48 11.93 0.28 4.02
C ALA A 48 11.28 1.58 4.49
N LEU A 49 10.74 2.32 3.53
CA LEU A 49 9.82 3.42 3.76
C LEU A 49 8.40 2.91 3.47
N ILE A 50 7.47 3.12 4.39
CA ILE A 50 6.05 2.84 4.17
C ILE A 50 5.29 4.15 4.26
N VAL A 51 4.67 4.56 3.14
CA VAL A 51 3.88 5.79 3.04
C VAL A 51 2.40 5.43 3.12
N CYS A 52 1.78 5.80 4.23
CA CYS A 52 0.39 5.47 4.53
C CYS A 52 -0.54 6.66 4.29
N GLY A 53 -1.68 6.40 3.65
CA GLY A 53 -2.84 7.29 3.69
C GLY A 53 -3.67 7.08 4.96
N LYS A 54 -4.82 7.78 5.03
CA LYS A 54 -5.74 7.69 6.19
C LYS A 54 -6.61 6.43 6.19
N GLY A 55 -6.80 5.82 5.03
CA GLY A 55 -7.75 4.74 4.80
C GLY A 55 -7.16 3.34 5.06
N ASN A 56 -7.94 2.33 4.67
CA ASN A 56 -7.58 0.94 4.88
C ASN A 56 -6.34 0.51 4.09
N ASN A 57 -6.08 1.10 2.93
CA ASN A 57 -4.85 0.82 2.18
C ASN A 57 -3.58 1.18 2.98
N GLY A 58 -3.62 2.31 3.73
CA GLY A 58 -2.58 2.62 4.71
C GLY A 58 -2.51 1.60 5.84
N GLY A 59 -3.67 1.07 6.27
CA GLY A 59 -3.76 0.00 7.26
C GLY A 59 -3.05 -1.28 6.82
N ASP A 60 -3.20 -1.69 5.56
CA ASP A 60 -2.48 -2.84 4.98
C ASP A 60 -0.96 -2.63 5.06
N GLY A 61 -0.49 -1.39 4.78
CA GLY A 61 0.91 -1.00 4.95
C GLY A 61 1.40 -1.11 6.40
N LEU A 62 0.57 -0.75 7.39
CA LEU A 62 0.92 -0.88 8.81
C LEU A 62 1.00 -2.35 9.24
N VAL A 63 0.15 -3.21 8.72
CA VAL A 63 0.27 -4.67 8.91
C VAL A 63 1.58 -5.16 8.30
N MET A 64 1.91 -4.77 7.06
CA MET A 64 3.20 -5.11 6.44
C MET A 64 4.39 -4.68 7.30
N ALA A 65 4.37 -3.45 7.83
CA ALA A 65 5.41 -2.94 8.72
C ALA A 65 5.68 -3.89 9.89
N ARG A 66 4.62 -4.38 10.53
CA ARG A 66 4.73 -5.28 11.68
C ARG A 66 5.37 -6.62 11.31
N TYR A 67 5.00 -7.20 10.18
CA TYR A 67 5.58 -8.48 9.72
C TYR A 67 7.03 -8.31 9.24
N MET A 68 7.33 -7.25 8.51
CA MET A 68 8.69 -6.98 8.03
C MET A 68 9.64 -6.68 9.19
N GLN A 69 9.22 -5.87 10.16
CA GLN A 69 9.98 -5.58 11.36
C GLN A 69 10.34 -6.85 12.14
N ALA A 70 9.40 -7.79 12.29
CA ALA A 70 9.63 -9.07 12.97
C ALA A 70 10.71 -9.94 12.27
N GLN A 71 11.05 -9.63 11.02
CA GLN A 71 12.13 -10.26 10.26
C GLN A 71 13.39 -9.38 10.16
N GLY A 72 13.49 -8.35 11.02
CA GLY A 72 14.68 -7.53 11.15
C GLY A 72 14.76 -6.32 10.22
N TRP A 73 13.71 -5.99 9.48
CA TRP A 73 13.66 -4.77 8.67
C TRP A 73 13.60 -3.51 9.53
N HIS A 74 14.31 -2.46 9.12
CA HIS A 74 14.17 -1.12 9.66
C HIS A 74 13.12 -0.34 8.87
N ILE A 75 12.05 0.08 9.53
CA ILE A 75 10.88 0.65 8.87
C ILE A 75 10.69 2.11 9.29
N ASP A 76 10.75 3.00 8.33
CA ASP A 76 10.26 4.37 8.49
C ASP A 76 8.81 4.45 7.96
N ILE A 77 7.91 5.03 8.76
CA ILE A 77 6.48 5.19 8.39
C ILE A 77 6.18 6.68 8.27
N LEU A 78 5.60 7.06 7.13
CA LEU A 78 5.11 8.40 6.87
C LEU A 78 3.58 8.39 6.71
N PHE A 79 2.87 9.15 7.53
CA PHE A 79 1.45 9.43 7.33
C PHE A 79 1.27 10.66 6.44
N SER A 80 1.05 10.44 5.14
CA SER A 80 1.03 11.48 4.10
C SER A 80 -0.14 12.47 4.20
N LEU A 81 -1.22 12.08 4.88
CA LEU A 81 -2.44 12.87 5.06
C LEU A 81 -2.73 13.16 6.55
N GLY A 82 -1.70 13.03 7.41
CA GLY A 82 -1.82 13.16 8.86
C GLY A 82 -2.38 11.90 9.54
N GLU A 83 -2.45 11.96 10.87
CA GLU A 83 -2.67 10.80 11.73
C GLU A 83 -4.15 10.56 12.13
N ASN A 84 -5.10 11.26 11.50
CA ASN A 84 -6.53 10.95 11.68
C ASN A 84 -6.93 9.77 10.78
N LEU A 85 -6.61 8.57 11.24
CA LEU A 85 -6.71 7.33 10.49
C LEU A 85 -8.12 6.73 10.56
N SER A 86 -8.45 5.84 9.62
CA SER A 86 -9.63 4.98 9.75
C SER A 86 -9.52 4.08 10.99
N PRO A 87 -10.63 3.61 11.58
CA PRO A 87 -10.58 2.79 12.80
C PRO A 87 -9.65 1.58 12.70
N LEU A 88 -9.65 0.89 11.55
CA LEU A 88 -8.79 -0.28 11.33
C LEU A 88 -7.31 0.10 11.18
N ALA A 89 -7.03 1.19 10.46
CA ALA A 89 -5.66 1.70 10.34
C ALA A 89 -5.13 2.18 11.69
N GLN A 90 -5.98 2.85 12.51
CA GLN A 90 -5.63 3.26 13.86
C GLN A 90 -5.29 2.06 14.75
N THR A 91 -6.11 1.01 14.74
CA THR A 91 -5.84 -0.23 15.47
C THR A 91 -4.49 -0.84 15.06
N ASN A 92 -4.17 -0.87 13.76
CA ASN A 92 -2.91 -1.40 13.29
C ASN A 92 -1.72 -0.49 13.62
N ARG A 93 -1.91 0.84 13.63
CA ARG A 93 -0.90 1.78 14.16
C ARG A 93 -0.58 1.50 15.63
N GLU A 94 -1.59 1.27 16.45
CA GLU A 94 -1.41 0.96 17.87
C GLU A 94 -0.67 -0.36 18.10
N ARG A 95 -0.86 -1.34 17.22
CA ARG A 95 -0.12 -2.63 17.25
C ARG A 95 1.38 -2.47 16.97
N LEU A 96 1.82 -1.33 16.47
CA LEU A 96 3.24 -1.03 16.24
C LEU A 96 3.92 -0.39 17.47
N ASN A 97 3.17 0.05 18.46
CA ASN A 97 3.71 0.74 19.62
C ASN A 97 4.70 -0.15 20.39
N GLY A 98 5.90 0.38 20.62
CA GLY A 98 6.95 -0.33 21.35
C GLY A 98 7.69 -1.40 20.56
N LEU A 99 7.35 -1.62 19.28
CA LEU A 99 8.13 -2.51 18.43
C LEU A 99 9.47 -1.85 18.06
N PRO A 100 10.59 -2.60 18.12
CA PRO A 100 11.90 -2.08 17.71
C PRO A 100 11.93 -1.85 16.18
N HIS A 101 12.87 -1.03 15.71
CA HIS A 101 13.13 -0.79 14.29
C HIS A 101 11.94 -0.18 13.51
N ILE A 102 10.98 0.43 14.19
CA ILE A 102 9.91 1.23 13.59
C ILE A 102 10.07 2.68 14.02
N GLU A 103 10.13 3.58 13.06
CA GLU A 103 10.20 5.01 13.29
C GLU A 103 9.10 5.74 12.51
N LEU A 104 8.38 6.63 13.20
CA LEU A 104 7.43 7.53 12.53
C LEU A 104 8.21 8.78 12.09
N ILE A 105 8.15 9.09 10.81
CA ILE A 105 8.82 10.25 10.24
C ILE A 105 7.82 11.29 9.74
N THR A 106 8.27 12.52 9.68
CA THR A 106 7.50 13.65 9.14
C THR A 106 7.83 13.90 7.67
N VAL A 107 6.97 14.66 6.98
CA VAL A 107 7.23 15.09 5.59
C VAL A 107 8.52 15.92 5.49
N GLN A 108 8.83 16.71 6.52
CA GLN A 108 10.04 17.53 6.58
C GLN A 108 11.33 16.68 6.65
N GLU A 109 11.26 15.50 7.26
CA GLU A 109 12.40 14.58 7.37
C GLU A 109 12.60 13.73 6.11
N LEU A 110 11.52 13.58 5.29
CA LEU A 110 11.48 12.62 4.19
C LEU A 110 12.64 12.79 3.21
N GLU A 111 12.92 14.01 2.72
CA GLU A 111 14.01 14.23 1.77
C GLU A 111 15.37 13.82 2.34
N GLY A 112 15.62 14.11 3.62
CA GLY A 112 16.84 13.70 4.31
C GLY A 112 16.96 12.18 4.46
N ARG A 113 15.82 11.51 4.66
CA ARG A 113 15.75 10.05 4.75
C ARG A 113 15.94 9.39 3.38
N LEU A 114 15.31 9.91 2.32
CA LEU A 114 15.47 9.42 0.95
C LEU A 114 16.94 9.53 0.48
N LYS A 115 17.65 10.59 0.82
CA LYS A 115 19.08 10.74 0.51
C LYS A 115 19.97 9.69 1.19
N LYS A 116 19.53 9.11 2.33
CA LYS A 116 20.23 7.99 2.99
C LYS A 116 19.96 6.65 2.32
N GLY A 117 18.95 6.60 1.44
CA GLY A 117 18.51 5.44 0.69
C GLY A 117 17.59 4.50 1.46
N TYR A 118 16.64 3.94 0.72
CA TYR A 118 15.80 2.81 1.12
C TYR A 118 15.98 1.70 0.10
N ASP A 119 15.98 0.47 0.56
CA ASP A 119 15.97 -0.70 -0.32
C ASP A 119 14.58 -0.85 -0.95
N ILE A 120 13.53 -0.50 -0.18
CA ILE A 120 12.13 -0.66 -0.58
C ILE A 120 11.33 0.58 -0.16
N ILE A 121 10.48 1.06 -1.07
CA ILE A 121 9.49 2.11 -0.83
C ILE A 121 8.12 1.51 -1.10
N ILE A 122 7.27 1.44 -0.08
CA ILE A 122 5.90 0.91 -0.16
C ILE A 122 4.94 2.09 -0.01
N GLU A 123 4.02 2.24 -0.94
CA GLU A 123 2.96 3.22 -0.83
C GLU A 123 1.58 2.56 -0.69
N GLY A 124 0.81 3.05 0.26
CA GLY A 124 -0.58 2.71 0.53
C GLY A 124 -1.39 3.97 0.84
N ILE A 125 -1.24 5.03 0.00
CA ILE A 125 -1.90 6.32 0.24
C ILE A 125 -3.38 6.23 -0.13
N PHE A 126 -3.66 5.91 -1.40
CA PHE A 126 -5.01 5.67 -1.88
C PHE A 126 -5.10 4.26 -2.49
N GLY A 127 -6.21 3.56 -2.23
CA GLY A 127 -6.55 2.30 -2.87
C GLY A 127 -7.66 2.49 -3.92
N THR A 128 -8.54 1.50 -4.07
CA THR A 128 -9.65 1.48 -5.04
C THR A 128 -10.64 2.63 -4.90
N GLY A 129 -10.59 3.42 -3.83
CA GLY A 129 -11.45 4.59 -3.62
C GLY A 129 -10.99 5.86 -4.35
N PHE A 130 -9.82 5.86 -4.97
CA PHE A 130 -9.29 7.04 -5.66
C PHE A 130 -10.07 7.35 -6.94
N ASN A 131 -10.40 8.64 -7.12
CA ASN A 131 -11.03 9.17 -8.33
C ASN A 131 -10.67 10.65 -8.52
N GLY A 132 -10.46 11.05 -9.77
CA GLY A 132 -10.15 12.44 -10.15
C GLY A 132 -8.67 12.79 -10.05
N ALA A 133 -8.36 14.02 -9.67
CA ALA A 133 -6.99 14.52 -9.57
C ALA A 133 -6.40 14.32 -8.17
N LEU A 134 -5.08 14.14 -8.11
CA LEU A 134 -4.35 14.09 -6.85
C LEU A 134 -4.37 15.47 -6.14
N PRO A 135 -4.53 15.50 -4.81
CA PRO A 135 -4.21 16.69 -4.03
C PRO A 135 -2.77 17.13 -4.30
N THR A 136 -2.54 18.44 -4.38
CA THR A 136 -1.23 19.01 -4.75
C THR A 136 -0.07 18.44 -3.93
N GLU A 137 -0.27 18.25 -2.63
CA GLU A 137 0.74 17.71 -1.71
C GLU A 137 1.05 16.24 -2.00
N ILE A 138 0.02 15.45 -2.34
CA ILE A 138 0.19 14.04 -2.70
C ILE A 138 0.83 13.90 -4.09
N ALA A 139 0.46 14.76 -5.04
CA ALA A 139 1.11 14.81 -6.35
C ALA A 139 2.62 15.11 -6.20
N ALA A 140 2.97 16.11 -5.38
CA ALA A 140 4.37 16.42 -5.07
C ALA A 140 5.10 15.25 -4.40
N LEU A 141 4.45 14.56 -3.46
CA LEU A 141 5.00 13.39 -2.80
C LEU A 141 5.23 12.24 -3.79
N CYS A 142 4.25 11.93 -4.63
CA CYS A 142 4.40 10.90 -5.66
C CYS A 142 5.55 11.22 -6.64
N ARG A 143 5.69 12.48 -7.09
CA ARG A 143 6.84 12.90 -7.89
C ARG A 143 8.17 12.64 -7.19
N LEU A 144 8.27 13.01 -5.91
CA LEU A 144 9.47 12.79 -5.12
C LEU A 144 9.82 11.29 -5.02
N LEU A 145 8.83 10.46 -4.69
CA LEU A 145 9.01 9.01 -4.58
C LEU A 145 9.36 8.36 -5.92
N ASN A 146 8.73 8.82 -7.02
CA ASN A 146 9.01 8.32 -8.37
C ASN A 146 10.47 8.55 -8.79
N HIS A 147 11.11 9.60 -8.29
CA HIS A 147 12.52 9.93 -8.59
C HIS A 147 13.51 9.37 -7.55
N SER A 148 13.02 8.72 -6.50
CA SER A 148 13.89 8.14 -5.47
C SER A 148 14.36 6.74 -5.87
N ASP A 149 15.56 6.38 -5.38
CA ASP A 149 16.08 5.02 -5.50
C ASP A 149 15.31 4.04 -4.60
N GLY A 150 15.45 2.75 -4.88
CA GLY A 150 14.79 1.65 -4.17
C GLY A 150 13.65 1.04 -4.99
N LEU A 151 13.30 -0.20 -4.63
CA LEU A 151 12.18 -0.94 -5.22
C LEU A 151 10.87 -0.28 -4.79
N LYS A 152 10.06 0.14 -5.76
CA LYS A 152 8.79 0.84 -5.53
C LYS A 152 7.62 -0.14 -5.57
N ILE A 153 6.87 -0.19 -4.49
CA ILE A 153 5.74 -1.11 -4.33
C ILE A 153 4.47 -0.32 -4.06
N ALA A 154 3.42 -0.61 -4.81
CA ALA A 154 2.08 -0.10 -4.53
C ALA A 154 1.21 -1.17 -3.87
N LEU A 155 0.41 -0.75 -2.90
CA LEU A 155 -0.63 -1.59 -2.30
C LEU A 155 -1.97 -1.32 -2.99
N ASP A 156 -2.62 -2.39 -3.38
CA ASP A 156 -3.90 -2.47 -4.07
C ASP A 156 -3.90 -1.85 -5.48
N ILE A 157 -3.61 -0.57 -5.60
CA ILE A 157 -3.51 0.18 -6.85
C ILE A 157 -2.56 1.37 -6.66
N PRO A 158 -1.68 1.72 -7.60
CA PRO A 158 -0.83 2.90 -7.47
C PRO A 158 -1.64 4.18 -7.27
N THR A 159 -1.26 4.97 -6.26
CA THR A 159 -1.91 6.24 -5.96
C THR A 159 -1.88 7.19 -7.15
N GLY A 160 -3.04 7.70 -7.53
CA GLY A 160 -3.26 8.51 -8.73
C GLY A 160 -3.85 7.75 -9.92
N LEU A 161 -3.94 6.42 -9.85
CA LEU A 161 -4.57 5.58 -10.88
C LEU A 161 -6.00 5.20 -10.46
N ASN A 162 -6.99 5.49 -11.31
CA ASN A 162 -8.36 5.01 -11.10
C ASN A 162 -8.42 3.51 -11.42
N CYS A 163 -8.82 2.71 -10.45
CA CYS A 163 -8.81 1.25 -10.55
C CYS A 163 -9.80 0.67 -11.57
N ASP A 164 -10.89 1.39 -11.87
CA ASP A 164 -11.96 0.93 -12.76
C ASP A 164 -11.75 1.42 -14.21
N THR A 165 -11.34 2.69 -14.40
CA THR A 165 -11.21 3.32 -15.72
C THR A 165 -9.79 3.29 -16.27
N ALA A 166 -8.80 3.09 -15.40
CA ALA A 166 -7.37 3.24 -15.71
C ALA A 166 -6.95 4.67 -16.12
N GLU A 167 -7.80 5.67 -15.82
CA GLU A 167 -7.41 7.07 -15.89
C GLU A 167 -6.37 7.36 -14.81
N ALA A 168 -5.29 8.02 -15.19
CA ALA A 168 -4.17 8.31 -14.31
C ALA A 168 -3.93 9.81 -14.20
N ASP A 169 -3.66 10.28 -12.98
CA ASP A 169 -3.13 11.62 -12.76
C ASP A 169 -1.70 11.71 -13.36
N PRO A 170 -1.26 12.84 -13.90
CA PRO A 170 0.11 13.02 -14.41
C PRO A 170 1.21 12.62 -13.40
N ASP A 171 0.93 12.80 -12.12
CA ASP A 171 1.85 12.50 -11.02
C ASP A 171 1.60 11.16 -10.34
N THR A 172 0.81 10.27 -10.97
CA THR A 172 0.56 8.92 -10.45
C THR A 172 1.86 8.23 -10.02
N PHE A 173 1.81 7.57 -8.87
CA PHE A 173 2.93 6.75 -8.40
C PHE A 173 3.24 5.63 -9.41
N ARG A 174 4.53 5.36 -9.62
CA ARG A 174 5.01 4.34 -10.55
C ARG A 174 5.63 3.20 -9.77
N ALA A 175 4.89 2.13 -9.62
CA ALA A 175 5.36 0.94 -8.93
C ALA A 175 6.19 0.04 -9.86
N ASP A 176 7.20 -0.62 -9.31
CA ASP A 176 7.88 -1.76 -9.95
C ASP A 176 7.10 -3.04 -9.69
N LEU A 177 6.39 -3.10 -8.55
CA LEU A 177 5.54 -4.20 -8.12
C LEU A 177 4.27 -3.66 -7.48
N THR A 178 3.13 -4.21 -7.84
CA THR A 178 1.83 -3.91 -7.23
C THR A 178 1.27 -5.17 -6.58
N TYR A 179 0.99 -5.11 -5.28
CA TYR A 179 0.21 -6.13 -4.59
C TYR A 179 -1.27 -5.74 -4.62
N THR A 180 -2.09 -6.53 -5.29
CA THR A 180 -3.54 -6.37 -5.26
C THR A 180 -4.18 -7.52 -4.50
N PHE A 181 -5.32 -7.26 -3.87
CA PHE A 181 -5.94 -8.17 -2.90
C PHE A 181 -7.23 -8.77 -3.44
N ALA A 182 -7.43 -10.07 -3.22
CA ALA A 182 -8.56 -10.92 -3.63
C ALA A 182 -8.76 -11.05 -5.16
N ALA A 183 -8.67 -9.95 -5.91
CA ALA A 183 -8.87 -9.94 -7.35
C ALA A 183 -8.09 -8.80 -8.02
N TYR A 184 -7.82 -8.95 -9.30
CA TYR A 184 -7.36 -7.84 -10.13
C TYR A 184 -8.47 -6.78 -10.26
N LYS A 185 -8.08 -5.53 -10.45
CA LYS A 185 -8.96 -4.44 -10.85
C LYS A 185 -8.81 -4.21 -12.36
N PRO A 186 -9.81 -3.64 -13.05
CA PRO A 186 -9.72 -3.38 -14.50
C PRO A 186 -8.42 -2.69 -14.92
N ALA A 187 -7.96 -1.70 -14.17
CA ALA A 187 -6.73 -0.95 -14.45
C ALA A 187 -5.48 -1.84 -14.51
N HIS A 188 -5.35 -2.87 -13.66
CA HIS A 188 -4.19 -3.77 -13.69
C HIS A 188 -4.01 -4.51 -15.03
N LEU A 189 -5.10 -4.68 -15.77
CA LEU A 189 -5.11 -5.43 -17.03
C LEU A 189 -5.07 -4.51 -18.26
N SER A 190 -5.32 -3.21 -18.08
CA SER A 190 -5.30 -2.23 -19.16
C SER A 190 -3.86 -1.88 -19.56
N GLU A 191 -3.64 -1.50 -20.82
CA GLU A 191 -2.32 -1.09 -21.30
C GLU A 191 -1.82 0.18 -20.59
N SER A 192 -2.71 1.15 -20.34
CA SER A 192 -2.35 2.36 -19.59
C SER A 192 -2.01 2.05 -18.13
N GLY A 193 -2.81 1.24 -17.45
CA GLY A 193 -2.59 0.89 -16.05
C GLY A 193 -1.30 0.09 -15.82
N LYS A 194 -0.95 -0.81 -16.73
CA LYS A 194 0.30 -1.57 -16.67
C LYS A 194 1.55 -0.70 -16.64
N THR A 195 1.50 0.53 -17.20
CA THR A 195 2.63 1.46 -17.15
C THR A 195 2.93 1.98 -15.73
N TYR A 196 1.96 1.90 -14.85
CA TYR A 196 2.08 2.34 -13.44
C TYR A 196 2.19 1.15 -12.47
N CYS A 197 1.54 0.02 -12.78
CA CYS A 197 1.50 -1.15 -11.90
C CYS A 197 2.68 -2.11 -12.12
N GLN A 198 3.27 -2.12 -13.32
CA GLN A 198 4.27 -3.07 -13.81
C GLN A 198 3.94 -4.53 -13.43
N GLU A 199 4.78 -5.21 -12.65
CA GLU A 199 4.43 -6.53 -12.14
C GLU A 199 3.26 -6.40 -11.16
N THR A 200 2.19 -7.15 -11.38
CA THR A 200 1.04 -7.17 -10.46
C THR A 200 0.82 -8.57 -9.91
N VAL A 201 0.84 -8.69 -8.60
CA VAL A 201 0.61 -9.94 -7.86
C VAL A 201 -0.71 -9.85 -7.11
N CYS A 202 -1.64 -10.74 -7.45
CA CYS A 202 -2.92 -10.86 -6.77
C CYS A 202 -2.82 -11.85 -5.62
N LEU A 203 -2.99 -11.36 -4.40
CA LEU A 203 -2.87 -12.14 -3.17
C LEU A 203 -4.25 -12.51 -2.61
N PRO A 204 -4.43 -13.77 -2.17
CA PRO A 204 -5.66 -14.17 -1.50
C PRO A 204 -5.75 -13.55 -0.11
N ILE A 205 -6.92 -13.09 0.26
CA ILE A 205 -7.19 -12.51 1.60
C ILE A 205 -8.34 -13.19 2.35
N GLY A 206 -8.84 -14.32 1.84
CA GLY A 206 -9.98 -15.04 2.43
C GLY A 206 -11.32 -14.61 1.85
N ILE A 207 -11.32 -14.01 0.66
CA ILE A 207 -12.53 -13.71 -0.12
C ILE A 207 -12.59 -14.68 -1.31
N ASP A 208 -13.71 -15.40 -1.43
CA ASP A 208 -13.96 -16.39 -2.51
C ASP A 208 -14.53 -15.74 -3.79
#